data_a88c7b8d14b8d8fdf64fe50aa5f50f36
#
_entry.id   a88c7b8d14b8d8fdf64fe50aa5f50f36
#
_cell.length_a   1.000
_cell.length_b   1.000
_cell.length_c   1.000
_cell.angle_alpha   90.00
_cell.angle_beta   90.00
_cell.angle_gamma   90.00
#
_symmetry.space_group_name_H-M   'P 1'
#
loop_
_entity.id
_entity.type
_entity.pdbx_description
1 polymer ?
#
loop_
_entity_poly.entity_id
_entity_poly.type
_entity_poly.pdbx_seq_one_letter_code
_entity_poly.pdbx_strand_id
1 'polypeptide(L)'
;MWDNIVLSGFADEIDPSLDEQIRVLKKLGMNHIEMRGVNGKGLVEYTLEEAKEIKKRLDAEGFALSSVGSPIGKIKITDDFEPHMELYKHTVDLAHLMEAKYIRMFSFFMPEGCEDYSPYKDEVMAR
;
A
#
# COMPACT_ATOMS: atom_id res chain seq x y z
N MET A 1 11.35 25.57 9.51
CA MET A 1 9.89 25.46 9.75
C MET A 1 9.32 24.12 9.28
N TRP A 2 9.86 23.57 8.21
CA TRP A 2 9.34 22.31 7.60
C TRP A 2 10.24 21.10 7.82
N ASP A 3 11.25 21.20 8.66
CA ASP A 3 12.30 20.17 8.84
C ASP A 3 11.79 18.83 9.39
N ASN A 4 10.58 18.83 9.95
CA ASN A 4 9.93 17.62 10.48
C ASN A 4 8.81 17.07 9.57
N ILE A 5 8.63 17.64 8.38
CA ILE A 5 7.59 17.21 7.45
C ILE A 5 8.22 16.38 6.34
N VAL A 6 7.71 15.16 6.17
CA VAL A 6 8.09 14.28 5.08
C VAL A 6 6.98 14.30 4.03
N LEU A 7 7.34 14.66 2.80
CA LEU A 7 6.42 14.61 1.66
C LEU A 7 6.44 13.21 1.05
N SER A 8 5.27 12.66 0.83
CA SER A 8 5.09 11.35 0.21
C SER A 8 3.86 11.37 -0.70
N GLY A 9 3.77 10.42 -1.61
CA GLY A 9 2.63 10.31 -2.51
C GLY A 9 2.56 8.96 -3.21
N PHE A 10 1.50 8.78 -4.00
CA PHE A 10 1.27 7.61 -4.85
C PHE A 10 2.04 7.76 -6.16
N ALA A 11 3.25 7.24 -6.21
CA ALA A 11 4.13 7.41 -7.37
C ALA A 11 3.64 6.66 -8.62
N ASP A 12 2.77 5.67 -8.48
CA ASP A 12 2.13 4.98 -9.61
C ASP A 12 1.19 5.88 -10.43
N GLU A 13 0.80 7.04 -9.92
CA GLU A 13 0.09 8.06 -10.68
C GLU A 13 1.00 8.83 -11.64
N ILE A 14 2.31 8.78 -11.44
CA ILE A 14 3.31 9.35 -12.34
C ILE A 14 3.51 8.41 -13.54
N ASP A 15 3.89 7.16 -13.26
CA ASP A 15 4.19 6.13 -14.25
C ASP A 15 4.20 4.76 -13.57
N PRO A 16 3.88 3.66 -14.27
CA PRO A 16 4.03 2.31 -13.73
C PRO A 16 5.48 1.94 -13.39
N SER A 17 6.46 2.47 -14.13
CA SER A 17 7.87 2.13 -13.97
C SER A 17 8.46 2.74 -12.70
N LEU A 18 9.09 1.92 -11.87
CA LEU A 18 9.81 2.38 -10.69
C LEU A 18 10.91 3.39 -11.02
N ASP A 19 11.62 3.19 -12.13
CA ASP A 19 12.70 4.10 -12.54
C ASP A 19 12.15 5.51 -12.85
N GLU A 20 11.00 5.59 -13.51
CA GLU A 20 10.33 6.85 -13.81
C GLU A 20 9.77 7.52 -12.56
N GLN A 21 9.17 6.73 -11.66
CA GLN A 21 8.70 7.22 -10.37
C GLN A 21 9.84 7.87 -9.58
N ILE A 22 10.97 7.20 -9.46
CA ILE A 22 12.17 7.72 -8.77
C ILE A 22 12.68 8.98 -9.47
N ARG A 23 12.78 8.97 -10.80
CA ARG A 23 13.28 10.10 -11.56
C ARG A 23 12.48 11.37 -11.32
N VAL A 24 11.15 11.27 -11.35
CA VAL A 24 10.26 12.43 -11.15
C VAL A 24 10.30 12.89 -9.69
N LEU A 25 10.23 11.98 -8.74
CA LEU A 25 10.26 12.33 -7.31
C LEU A 25 11.58 13.02 -6.92
N LYS A 26 12.71 12.57 -7.47
CA LYS A 26 14.00 13.26 -7.28
C LYS A 26 13.96 14.72 -7.76
N LYS A 27 13.35 14.98 -8.91
CA LYS A 27 13.17 16.36 -9.42
C LYS A 27 12.33 17.22 -8.49
N LEU A 28 11.40 16.61 -7.77
CA LEU A 28 10.54 17.30 -6.80
C LEU A 28 11.17 17.42 -5.40
N GLY A 29 12.36 16.86 -5.20
CA GLY A 29 13.02 16.84 -3.90
C GLY A 29 12.34 15.89 -2.90
N MET A 30 11.57 14.92 -3.38
CA MET A 30 10.88 13.93 -2.57
C MET A 30 11.66 12.60 -2.57
N ASN A 31 11.67 11.92 -1.43
CA ASN A 31 12.35 10.64 -1.26
C ASN A 31 11.52 9.59 -0.50
N HIS A 32 10.22 9.83 -0.37
CA HIS A 32 9.28 8.88 0.24
C HIS A 32 8.13 8.57 -0.71
N ILE A 33 7.70 7.31 -0.68
CA ILE A 33 6.59 6.79 -1.50
C ILE A 33 5.60 6.08 -0.59
N GLU A 34 4.31 6.35 -0.75
CA GLU A 34 3.27 5.40 -0.36
C GLU A 34 3.08 4.45 -1.54
N MET A 35 3.72 3.28 -1.46
CA MET A 35 3.80 2.39 -2.61
C MET A 35 2.52 1.55 -2.73
N ARG A 36 1.84 1.75 -3.82
CA ARG A 36 0.62 1.09 -4.23
C ARG A 36 0.91 0.16 -5.43
N GLY A 37 1.26 0.73 -6.56
CA GLY A 37 1.66 0.04 -7.78
C GLY A 37 3.11 0.31 -8.15
N VAL A 38 3.77 -0.68 -8.70
CA VAL A 38 5.14 -0.59 -9.18
C VAL A 38 5.41 -1.63 -10.26
N ASN A 39 6.04 -1.20 -11.35
CA ASN A 39 6.37 -2.04 -12.50
C ASN A 39 5.17 -2.84 -13.05
N GLY A 40 3.99 -2.22 -13.06
CA GLY A 40 2.79 -2.75 -13.69
C GLY A 40 1.91 -3.65 -12.84
N LYS A 41 2.25 -3.87 -11.55
CA LYS A 41 1.38 -4.61 -10.63
C LYS A 41 1.39 -4.02 -9.22
N GLY A 42 0.42 -4.39 -8.41
CA GLY A 42 0.36 -3.95 -7.02
C GLY A 42 1.50 -4.53 -6.18
N LEU A 43 1.99 -3.76 -5.21
CA LEU A 43 3.09 -4.22 -4.35
C LEU A 43 2.74 -5.54 -3.64
N VAL A 44 1.50 -5.70 -3.20
CA VAL A 44 1.05 -6.91 -2.49
C VAL A 44 0.97 -8.17 -3.36
N GLU A 45 1.11 -8.02 -4.68
CA GLU A 45 1.16 -9.13 -5.64
C GLU A 45 2.57 -9.68 -5.85
N TYR A 46 3.58 -9.01 -5.30
CA TYR A 46 4.97 -9.47 -5.37
C TYR A 46 5.25 -10.52 -4.30
N THR A 47 6.07 -11.51 -4.65
CA THR A 47 6.67 -12.37 -3.63
C THR A 47 7.68 -11.59 -2.78
N LEU A 48 8.02 -12.12 -1.61
CA LEU A 48 9.05 -11.47 -0.76
C LEU A 48 10.41 -11.38 -1.47
N GLU A 49 10.78 -12.39 -2.27
CA GLU A 49 12.04 -12.37 -3.03
C GLU A 49 12.03 -11.29 -4.12
N GLU A 50 10.95 -11.16 -4.86
CA GLU A 50 10.79 -10.09 -5.85
C GLU A 50 10.80 -8.70 -5.18
N ALA A 51 10.12 -8.56 -4.05
CA ALA A 51 10.07 -7.31 -3.30
C ALA A 51 11.43 -6.87 -2.76
N LYS A 52 12.33 -7.82 -2.45
CA LYS A 52 13.71 -7.51 -2.06
C LYS A 52 14.46 -6.73 -3.14
N GLU A 53 14.24 -7.05 -4.41
CA GLU A 53 14.88 -6.33 -5.51
C GLU A 53 14.36 -4.89 -5.63
N ILE A 54 13.05 -4.70 -5.42
CA ILE A 54 12.47 -3.35 -5.33
C ILE A 54 13.09 -2.58 -4.16
N LYS A 55 13.19 -3.22 -3.00
CA LYS A 55 13.80 -2.61 -1.80
C LYS A 55 15.24 -2.20 -2.04
N LYS A 56 16.06 -3.06 -2.63
CA LYS A 56 17.45 -2.75 -3.01
C LYS A 56 17.52 -1.53 -3.91
N ARG A 57 16.63 -1.44 -4.90
CA ARG A 57 16.59 -0.31 -5.82
C ARG A 57 16.24 0.99 -5.11
N LEU A 58 15.25 0.95 -4.22
CA LEU A 58 14.88 2.11 -3.40
C LEU A 58 16.02 2.56 -2.49
N ASP A 59 16.65 1.61 -1.79
CA ASP A 59 17.77 1.91 -0.88
C ASP A 59 18.96 2.53 -1.61
N ALA A 60 19.31 2.00 -2.80
CA ALA A 60 20.37 2.54 -3.63
C ALA A 60 20.15 3.99 -4.06
N GLU A 61 18.90 4.42 -4.15
CA GLU A 61 18.50 5.77 -4.54
C GLU A 61 18.18 6.70 -3.36
N GLY A 62 18.26 6.18 -2.13
CA GLY A 62 17.94 6.93 -0.93
C GLY A 62 16.44 7.14 -0.70
N PHE A 63 15.60 6.24 -1.22
CA PHE A 63 14.15 6.26 -1.06
C PHE A 63 13.69 5.32 0.06
N ALA A 64 12.58 5.67 0.69
CA ALA A 64 11.92 4.86 1.69
C ALA A 64 10.40 4.85 1.45
N LEU A 65 9.71 3.84 1.99
CA LEU A 65 8.26 3.83 2.03
C LEU A 65 7.76 4.58 3.26
N SER A 66 6.83 5.50 3.04
CA SER A 66 6.06 6.11 4.12
C SER A 66 5.01 5.13 4.64
N SER A 67 4.43 4.35 3.73
CA SER A 67 3.38 3.37 3.99
C SER A 67 3.30 2.38 2.83
N VAL A 68 2.80 1.18 3.10
CA VAL A 68 2.32 0.28 2.06
C VAL A 68 0.89 0.68 1.69
N GLY A 69 0.68 1.12 0.46
CA GLY A 69 -0.62 1.48 -0.09
C GLY A 69 -1.43 0.24 -0.49
N SER A 70 -1.86 -0.54 0.49
CA SER A 70 -2.47 -1.85 0.28
C SER A 70 -3.94 -1.78 -0.15
N PRO A 71 -4.48 -2.85 -0.78
CA PRO A 71 -5.90 -3.03 -1.02
C PRO A 71 -6.64 -3.69 0.16
N ILE A 72 -6.00 -3.85 1.32
CA ILE A 72 -6.64 -4.50 2.47
C ILE A 72 -7.92 -3.75 2.86
N GLY A 73 -8.99 -4.50 3.03
CA GLY A 73 -10.34 -3.97 3.26
C GLY A 73 -11.12 -3.60 2.00
N LYS A 74 -10.53 -3.71 0.80
CA LYS A 74 -11.24 -3.53 -0.48
C LYS A 74 -11.96 -4.80 -0.94
N ILE A 75 -12.72 -5.40 -0.06
CA ILE A 75 -13.67 -6.48 -0.34
C ILE A 75 -15.03 -6.10 0.21
N LYS A 76 -16.08 -6.77 -0.25
CA LYS A 76 -17.40 -6.58 0.34
C LYS A 76 -17.43 -7.14 1.76
N ILE A 77 -18.18 -6.49 2.65
CA ILE A 77 -18.34 -7.00 4.03
C ILE A 77 -18.97 -8.39 4.08
N THR A 78 -19.64 -8.80 3.00
CA THR A 78 -20.28 -10.11 2.85
C THR A 78 -19.37 -11.17 2.21
N ASP A 79 -18.18 -10.78 1.74
CA ASP A 79 -17.24 -11.72 1.14
C ASP A 79 -16.57 -12.61 2.20
N ASP A 80 -16.06 -13.78 1.78
CA ASP A 80 -15.25 -14.64 2.63
C ASP A 80 -13.99 -13.89 3.09
N PHE A 81 -13.78 -13.87 4.39
CA PHE A 81 -12.70 -13.11 5.00
C PHE A 81 -11.35 -13.87 5.04
N GLU A 82 -11.37 -15.21 5.06
CA GLU A 82 -10.14 -15.99 5.20
C GLU A 82 -9.10 -15.76 4.11
N PRO A 83 -9.46 -15.76 2.79
CA PRO A 83 -8.48 -15.45 1.75
C PRO A 83 -7.90 -14.04 1.90
N HIS A 84 -8.72 -13.10 2.38
CA HIS A 84 -8.31 -11.71 2.60
C HIS A 84 -7.36 -11.59 3.80
N MET A 85 -7.55 -12.41 4.83
CA MET A 85 -6.63 -12.48 5.96
C MET A 85 -5.25 -13.01 5.55
N GLU A 86 -5.18 -13.97 4.62
CA GLU A 86 -3.91 -14.44 4.08
C GLU A 86 -3.18 -13.33 3.29
N LEU A 87 -3.93 -12.54 2.51
CA LEU A 87 -3.36 -11.37 1.84
C LEU A 87 -2.85 -10.33 2.86
N TYR A 88 -3.57 -10.12 3.96
CA TYR A 88 -3.14 -9.23 5.03
C TYR A 88 -1.83 -9.70 5.67
N LYS A 89 -1.71 -10.98 6.00
CA LYS A 89 -0.47 -11.55 6.56
C LYS A 89 0.72 -11.32 5.63
N HIS A 90 0.54 -11.61 4.34
CA HIS A 90 1.57 -11.34 3.32
C HIS A 90 1.91 -9.85 3.24
N THR A 91 0.91 -8.97 3.35
CA THR A 91 1.12 -7.52 3.35
C THR A 91 1.93 -7.05 4.56
N VAL A 92 1.72 -7.68 5.72
CA VAL A 92 2.52 -7.40 6.93
C VAL A 92 3.98 -7.81 6.72
N ASP A 93 4.23 -8.98 6.13
CA ASP A 93 5.58 -9.43 5.81
C ASP A 93 6.27 -8.49 4.81
N LEU A 94 5.54 -8.04 3.79
CA LEU A 94 6.03 -7.03 2.84
C LEU A 94 6.34 -5.69 3.54
N ALA A 95 5.49 -5.25 4.45
CA ALA A 95 5.73 -4.02 5.19
C ALA A 95 7.01 -4.10 6.04
N HIS A 96 7.26 -5.24 6.69
CA HIS A 96 8.52 -5.48 7.41
C HIS A 96 9.72 -5.46 6.48
N LEU A 97 9.65 -6.18 5.36
CA LEU A 97 10.71 -6.22 4.37
C LEU A 97 11.02 -4.84 3.78
N MET A 98 9.99 -4.06 3.49
CA MET A 98 10.11 -2.71 2.94
C MET A 98 10.41 -1.64 4.01
N GLU A 99 10.49 -2.03 5.28
CA GLU A 99 10.71 -1.13 6.42
C GLU A 99 9.65 -0.02 6.53
N ALA A 100 8.43 -0.32 6.05
CA ALA A 100 7.30 0.58 6.19
C ALA A 100 6.64 0.42 7.57
N LYS A 101 6.40 1.54 8.24
CA LYS A 101 5.77 1.55 9.58
C LYS A 101 4.26 1.42 9.52
N TYR A 102 3.66 1.71 8.38
CA TYR A 102 2.21 1.79 8.22
C TYR A 102 1.76 1.00 7.00
N ILE A 103 0.57 0.43 7.12
CA ILE A 103 -0.18 -0.18 6.03
C ILE A 103 -1.49 0.60 5.92
N ARG A 104 -1.74 1.22 4.77
CA ARG A 104 -3.05 1.81 4.49
C ARG A 104 -4.05 0.70 4.26
N MET A 105 -5.22 0.81 4.87
CA MET A 105 -6.32 -0.14 4.70
C MET A 105 -7.67 0.56 4.58
N PHE A 106 -8.67 -0.20 4.21
CA PHE A 106 -10.06 0.24 4.04
C PHE A 106 -10.99 -0.55 4.96
N SER A 107 -12.20 -0.06 5.18
CA SER A 107 -13.17 -0.64 6.09
C SER A 107 -14.32 -1.36 5.38
N PHE A 108 -14.01 -2.01 4.27
CA PHE A 108 -14.91 -2.84 3.47
C PHE A 108 -15.91 -2.06 2.62
N PHE A 109 -16.34 -2.70 1.51
CA PHE A 109 -17.47 -2.22 0.71
C PHE A 109 -18.77 -2.78 1.27
N MET A 110 -19.78 -1.94 1.29
CA MET A 110 -21.13 -2.39 1.65
C MET A 110 -21.80 -3.08 0.46
N PRO A 111 -22.84 -3.92 0.71
CA PRO A 111 -23.61 -4.52 -0.38
C PRO A 111 -24.19 -3.45 -1.30
N GLU A 112 -24.30 -3.77 -2.57
CA GLU A 112 -24.86 -2.87 -3.58
C GLU A 112 -26.28 -2.46 -3.22
N GLY A 113 -26.59 -1.16 -3.34
CA GLY A 113 -27.89 -0.61 -2.98
C GLY A 113 -28.15 -0.45 -1.48
N CYS A 114 -27.16 -0.72 -0.64
CA CYS A 114 -27.27 -0.53 0.80
C CYS A 114 -27.18 0.97 1.16
N GLU A 115 -28.25 1.50 1.74
CA GLU A 115 -28.30 2.89 2.21
C GLU A 115 -28.02 3.01 3.71
N ASP A 116 -28.35 1.97 4.50
CA ASP A 116 -28.09 1.92 5.93
C ASP A 116 -26.97 0.92 6.23
N TYR A 117 -25.84 1.41 6.74
CA TYR A 117 -24.67 0.62 7.08
C TYR A 117 -24.70 0.07 8.51
N SER A 118 -25.66 0.51 9.32
CA SER A 118 -25.77 0.14 10.75
C SER A 118 -25.76 -1.38 10.99
N PRO A 119 -26.44 -2.22 10.16
CA PRO A 119 -26.43 -3.67 10.36
C PRO A 119 -25.06 -4.32 10.25
N TYR A 120 -24.11 -3.67 9.56
CA TYR A 120 -22.76 -4.21 9.29
C TYR A 120 -21.69 -3.70 10.24
N LYS A 121 -22.02 -2.77 11.12
CA LYS A 121 -21.05 -2.11 12.01
C LYS A 121 -20.25 -3.13 12.84
N ASP A 122 -20.94 -4.06 13.48
CA ASP A 122 -20.29 -5.02 14.37
C ASP A 122 -19.37 -5.96 13.60
N GLU A 123 -19.78 -6.38 12.39
CA GLU A 123 -18.95 -7.22 11.51
C GLU A 123 -17.70 -6.46 11.02
N VAL A 124 -17.85 -5.19 10.65
CA VAL A 124 -16.69 -4.35 10.26
C VAL A 124 -15.70 -4.23 11.41
N MET A 125 -16.19 -4.04 12.62
CA MET A 125 -15.34 -3.91 13.81
C MET A 125 -14.71 -5.25 14.24
N ALA A 126 -15.33 -6.38 13.87
CA ALA A 126 -14.81 -7.71 14.18
C ALA A 126 -13.69 -8.16 13.23
N ARG A 127 -13.67 -7.67 12.00
CA ARG A 127 -12.66 -7.97 10.98
C ARG A 127 -11.43 -7.07 11.12
#